data_e6a278561e6cea9337a838a6e385ff75
#
_entry.id   e6a278561e6cea9337a838a6e385ff75
#
_cell.length_a   1.000
_cell.length_b   1.000
_cell.length_c   1.000
_cell.angle_alpha   90.00
_cell.angle_beta   90.00
_cell.angle_gamma   90.00
#
_symmetry.space_group_name_H-M   'P 1'
#
loop_
_entity.id
_entity.type
_entity.pdbx_description
1 polymer ?
#
loop_
_entity_poly.entity_id
_entity_poly.type
_entity_poly.pdbx_seq_one_letter_code
_entity_poly.pdbx_strand_id
1 'polypeptide(L)'
;LVLVGAPAMGVTPERQFELKAWRHLPTTDEQNAIHRYNLATLMLHDAAKIDGLALDIHLANMVNDRMPRRRLSHTNILARSLATVACPVHAIYGRYDAVYKSWIAQLASAYGLASPSFKGLTLIENAGHWVQFEQPEAFHAALLPALAQ
;
A
#
# COMPACT_ATOMS: atom_id res chain seq x y z
N LEU A 1 -1.68 -17.35 -1.02
CA LEU A 1 -1.72 -15.97 -1.52
C LEU A 1 -1.31 -15.01 -0.41
N VAL A 2 -0.34 -14.12 -0.68
CA VAL A 2 0.02 -13.04 0.23
C VAL A 2 -0.31 -11.71 -0.43
N LEU A 3 -1.07 -10.87 0.26
CA LEU A 3 -1.49 -9.53 -0.19
C LEU A 3 -0.73 -8.48 0.63
N VAL A 4 0.02 -7.61 -0.05
CA VAL A 4 0.84 -6.58 0.59
C VAL A 4 0.32 -5.20 0.21
N GLY A 5 -0.08 -4.40 1.20
CA GLY A 5 -0.61 -3.05 0.98
C GLY A 5 -1.79 -2.98 -0.01
N ALA A 6 -2.52 -4.08 -0.21
CA ALA A 6 -3.52 -4.19 -1.27
C ALA A 6 -4.73 -3.27 -1.02
N PRO A 7 -5.12 -2.41 -1.99
CA PRO A 7 -6.30 -1.56 -1.88
C PRO A 7 -7.59 -2.34 -2.18
N ALA A 8 -8.72 -1.64 -2.20
CA ALA A 8 -10.01 -2.15 -2.66
C ALA A 8 -10.69 -3.19 -1.74
N MET A 9 -10.47 -3.09 -0.43
CA MET A 9 -11.21 -3.87 0.57
C MET A 9 -12.58 -3.25 0.95
N GLY A 10 -12.86 -2.02 0.51
CA GLY A 10 -14.14 -1.34 0.77
C GLY A 10 -14.34 -0.87 2.21
N VAL A 11 -13.28 -0.79 3.01
CA VAL A 11 -13.39 -0.35 4.42
C VAL A 11 -13.30 1.16 4.58
N THR A 12 -12.73 1.88 3.60
CA THR A 12 -12.64 3.34 3.63
C THR A 12 -13.80 3.95 2.86
N PRO A 13 -14.58 4.88 3.44
CA PRO A 13 -15.72 5.49 2.75
C PRO A 13 -15.29 6.42 1.61
N GLU A 14 -14.11 7.03 1.74
CA GLU A 14 -13.57 8.00 0.79
C GLU A 14 -12.04 7.98 0.75
N ARG A 15 -11.49 8.72 -0.19
CA ARG A 15 -10.03 8.85 -0.35
C ARG A 15 -9.41 9.56 0.86
N GLN A 16 -8.39 8.94 1.47
CA GLN A 16 -7.75 9.41 2.70
C GLN A 16 -6.54 10.33 2.46
N PHE A 17 -6.16 10.58 1.21
CA PHE A 17 -4.97 11.37 0.84
C PHE A 17 -5.20 12.18 -0.44
N GLU A 18 -4.46 13.25 -0.61
CA GLU A 18 -4.44 14.06 -1.82
C GLU A 18 -3.01 14.19 -2.33
N LEU A 19 -2.81 13.83 -3.60
CA LEU A 19 -1.52 13.93 -4.28
C LEU A 19 -1.47 15.21 -5.13
N LYS A 20 -0.30 15.83 -5.18
CA LYS A 20 -0.07 17.03 -5.96
C LYS A 20 0.32 16.69 -7.41
N ALA A 21 -0.19 17.46 -8.35
CA ALA A 21 0.23 17.40 -9.75
C ALA A 21 1.63 18.01 -9.93
N TRP A 22 2.44 17.43 -10.80
CA TRP A 22 3.84 17.81 -11.00
C TRP A 22 4.21 18.13 -12.45
N ARG A 23 3.48 17.58 -13.43
CA ARG A 23 3.84 17.68 -14.85
C ARG A 23 3.83 19.10 -15.42
N HIS A 24 3.15 20.04 -14.75
CA HIS A 24 3.09 21.44 -15.16
C HIS A 24 4.26 22.28 -14.65
N LEU A 25 5.11 21.73 -13.79
CA LEU A 25 6.24 22.44 -13.18
C LEU A 25 7.42 22.49 -14.16
N PRO A 26 8.09 23.66 -14.27
CA PRO A 26 9.08 23.89 -15.34
C PRO A 26 10.44 23.24 -15.07
N THR A 27 10.80 22.97 -13.80
CA THR A 27 12.13 22.45 -13.46
C THR A 27 12.06 21.07 -12.82
N THR A 28 13.12 20.28 -13.02
CA THR A 28 13.28 18.97 -12.37
C THR A 28 13.27 19.07 -10.86
N ASP A 29 13.85 20.12 -10.29
CA ASP A 29 13.91 20.30 -8.84
C ASP A 29 12.53 20.53 -8.25
N GLU A 30 11.69 21.35 -8.89
CA GLU A 30 10.30 21.55 -8.49
C GLU A 30 9.49 20.27 -8.62
N GLN A 31 9.66 19.52 -9.73
CA GLN A 31 9.01 18.25 -9.92
C GLN A 31 9.43 17.24 -8.84
N ASN A 32 10.71 17.13 -8.54
CA ASN A 32 11.24 16.24 -7.50
C ASN A 32 10.72 16.63 -6.09
N ALA A 33 10.58 17.92 -5.79
CA ALA A 33 9.98 18.35 -4.54
C ALA A 33 8.54 17.84 -4.39
N ILE A 34 7.74 17.88 -5.46
CA ILE A 34 6.38 17.34 -5.45
C ILE A 34 6.40 15.80 -5.39
N HIS A 35 7.32 15.13 -6.06
CA HIS A 35 7.46 13.67 -5.94
C HIS A 35 7.79 13.24 -4.52
N ARG A 36 8.69 13.94 -3.81
CA ARG A 36 8.98 13.70 -2.39
C ARG A 36 7.75 13.93 -1.51
N TYR A 37 7.00 15.01 -1.76
CA TYR A 37 5.72 15.25 -1.08
C TYR A 37 4.73 14.11 -1.30
N ASN A 38 4.58 13.63 -2.53
CA ASN A 38 3.66 12.54 -2.86
C ASN A 38 4.09 11.20 -2.25
N LEU A 39 5.42 10.93 -2.18
CA LEU A 39 5.97 9.79 -1.45
C LEU A 39 5.60 9.82 0.04
N ALA A 40 5.82 10.96 0.71
CA ALA A 40 5.47 11.15 2.11
C ALA A 40 3.95 11.05 2.35
N THR A 41 3.15 11.48 1.38
CA THR A 41 1.70 11.50 1.52
C THR A 41 1.06 10.12 1.38
N LEU A 42 1.60 9.26 0.51
CA LEU A 42 0.97 7.99 0.17
C LEU A 42 1.83 6.76 0.48
N MET A 43 3.13 6.80 0.19
CA MET A 43 3.94 5.59 0.12
C MET A 43 4.74 5.32 1.40
N LEU A 44 5.35 6.35 1.97
CA LEU A 44 6.30 6.23 3.08
C LEU A 44 5.82 7.00 4.31
N HIS A 45 5.84 6.33 5.45
CA HIS A 45 5.51 6.92 6.75
C HIS A 45 6.70 7.70 7.32
N ASP A 46 7.90 7.15 7.23
CA ASP A 46 9.12 7.76 7.74
C ASP A 46 9.73 8.72 6.70
N ALA A 47 9.71 10.01 7.00
CA ALA A 47 10.29 11.04 6.14
C ALA A 47 11.80 10.84 5.89
N ALA A 48 12.54 10.23 6.83
CA ALA A 48 13.96 9.94 6.67
C ALA A 48 14.25 8.87 5.61
N LYS A 49 13.25 8.05 5.25
CA LYS A 49 13.33 7.06 4.17
C LYS A 49 13.09 7.63 2.78
N ILE A 50 12.72 8.92 2.67
CA ILE A 50 12.52 9.59 1.37
C ILE A 50 13.88 10.08 0.85
N ASP A 51 14.76 9.14 0.57
CA ASP A 51 16.11 9.34 0.03
C ASP A 51 16.14 9.34 -1.51
N GLY A 52 17.35 9.25 -2.08
CA GLY A 52 17.56 9.16 -3.52
C GLY A 52 16.95 7.89 -4.11
N LEU A 53 17.14 6.75 -3.46
CA LEU A 53 16.61 5.46 -3.93
C LEU A 53 15.08 5.43 -3.95
N ALA A 54 14.43 5.94 -2.90
CA ALA A 54 12.97 6.03 -2.87
C ALA A 54 12.44 6.89 -4.00
N LEU A 55 13.09 8.03 -4.27
CA LEU A 55 12.73 8.92 -5.36
C LEU A 55 12.93 8.25 -6.73
N ASP A 56 14.06 7.58 -6.96
CA ASP A 56 14.37 6.90 -8.21
C ASP A 56 13.37 5.78 -8.52
N ILE A 57 13.02 4.95 -7.53
CA ILE A 57 12.00 3.91 -7.66
C ILE A 57 10.64 4.54 -7.99
N HIS A 58 10.28 5.64 -7.30
CA HIS A 58 9.01 6.32 -7.55
C HIS A 58 8.95 6.89 -8.97
N LEU A 59 9.99 7.56 -9.44
CA LEU A 59 10.06 8.12 -10.79
C LEU A 59 9.97 7.03 -11.85
N ALA A 60 10.71 5.92 -11.69
CA ALA A 60 10.64 4.78 -12.59
C ALA A 60 9.23 4.18 -12.65
N ASN A 61 8.55 4.06 -11.50
CA ASN A 61 7.16 3.60 -11.43
C ASN A 61 6.18 4.56 -12.13
N MET A 62 6.39 5.87 -12.00
CA MET A 62 5.53 6.89 -12.66
C MET A 62 5.65 6.86 -14.19
N VAL A 63 6.86 6.60 -14.72
CA VAL A 63 7.10 6.46 -16.16
C VAL A 63 6.48 5.17 -16.72
N ASN A 64 6.55 4.08 -15.93
CA ASN A 64 6.09 2.75 -16.36
C ASN A 64 4.64 2.46 -15.96
N ASP A 65 3.91 3.43 -15.37
CA ASP A 65 2.53 3.22 -14.93
C ASP A 65 1.59 2.99 -16.12
N ARG A 66 1.09 1.76 -16.22
CA ARG A 66 0.12 1.34 -17.26
C ARG A 66 -1.34 1.59 -16.86
N MET A 67 -1.57 1.99 -15.60
CA MET A 67 -2.91 2.14 -15.05
C MET A 67 -3.12 3.53 -14.42
N PRO A 68 -3.03 4.61 -15.18
CA PRO A 68 -3.09 5.98 -14.64
C PRO A 68 -4.44 6.32 -13.99
N ARG A 69 -5.49 5.53 -14.30
CA ARG A 69 -6.85 5.70 -13.73
C ARG A 69 -7.21 4.49 -12.88
N ARG A 70 -6.68 4.43 -11.66
CA ARG A 70 -6.88 3.31 -10.72
C ARG A 70 -8.25 3.36 -10.03
N ARG A 71 -9.34 3.43 -10.79
CA ARG A 71 -10.71 3.56 -10.23
C ARG A 71 -11.10 2.39 -9.32
N LEU A 72 -10.64 1.19 -9.62
CA LEU A 72 -10.97 -0.01 -8.86
C LEU A 72 -10.35 -0.02 -7.45
N SER A 73 -9.25 0.70 -7.22
CA SER A 73 -8.59 0.78 -5.91
C SER A 73 -9.47 1.40 -4.81
N HIS A 74 -10.50 2.17 -5.19
CA HIS A 74 -11.44 2.82 -4.28
C HIS A 74 -12.78 2.07 -4.15
N THR A 75 -12.84 0.82 -4.62
CA THR A 75 -14.02 -0.04 -4.55
C THR A 75 -13.82 -1.17 -3.54
N ASN A 76 -14.74 -2.10 -3.50
CA ASN A 76 -14.64 -3.36 -2.75
C ASN A 76 -14.30 -4.56 -3.64
N ILE A 77 -13.70 -4.33 -4.81
CA ILE A 77 -13.47 -5.40 -5.79
C ILE A 77 -12.57 -6.50 -5.24
N LEU A 78 -11.54 -6.17 -4.45
CA LEU A 78 -10.68 -7.16 -3.82
C LEU A 78 -11.47 -8.03 -2.85
N ALA A 79 -12.25 -7.42 -1.94
CA ALA A 79 -13.08 -8.16 -0.99
C ALA A 79 -14.04 -9.13 -1.71
N ARG A 80 -14.67 -8.67 -2.79
CA ARG A 80 -15.56 -9.52 -3.59
C ARG A 80 -14.81 -10.68 -4.27
N SER A 81 -13.62 -10.43 -4.78
CA SER A 81 -12.81 -11.45 -5.46
C SER A 81 -12.28 -12.51 -4.49
N LEU A 82 -12.01 -12.15 -3.25
CA LEU A 82 -11.50 -13.07 -2.22
C LEU A 82 -12.50 -14.16 -1.83
N ALA A 83 -13.80 -13.95 -2.05
CA ALA A 83 -14.84 -14.94 -1.76
C ALA A 83 -14.65 -16.28 -2.52
N THR A 84 -13.99 -16.23 -3.68
CA THR A 84 -13.75 -17.41 -4.54
C THR A 84 -12.32 -17.95 -4.46
N VAL A 85 -11.46 -17.34 -3.63
CA VAL A 85 -10.06 -17.76 -3.47
C VAL A 85 -9.99 -18.96 -2.54
N ALA A 86 -9.55 -20.12 -3.07
CA ALA A 86 -9.49 -21.37 -2.33
C ALA A 86 -8.17 -21.58 -1.55
N CYS A 87 -7.06 -20.93 -2.00
CA CYS A 87 -5.77 -21.06 -1.31
C CYS A 87 -5.73 -20.22 -0.03
N PRO A 88 -4.85 -20.53 0.95
CA PRO A 88 -4.64 -19.70 2.13
C PRO A 88 -4.34 -18.25 1.77
N VAL A 89 -4.99 -17.30 2.45
CA VAL A 89 -4.84 -15.86 2.22
C VAL A 89 -4.23 -15.20 3.46
N HIS A 90 -3.10 -14.54 3.27
CA HIS A 90 -2.43 -13.70 4.27
C HIS A 90 -2.39 -12.26 3.80
N ALA A 91 -2.40 -11.32 4.73
CA ALA A 91 -2.30 -9.90 4.44
C ALA A 91 -1.19 -9.25 5.28
N ILE A 92 -0.35 -8.41 4.65
CA ILE A 92 0.74 -7.67 5.31
C ILE A 92 0.59 -6.19 4.95
N TYR A 93 0.53 -5.32 5.98
CA TYR A 93 0.39 -3.88 5.81
C TYR A 93 1.31 -3.12 6.76
N GLY A 94 1.70 -1.91 6.36
CA GLY A 94 2.25 -0.96 7.32
C GLY A 94 1.15 -0.42 8.24
N ARG A 95 1.47 -0.23 9.52
CA ARG A 95 0.53 0.33 10.51
C ARG A 95 0.00 1.70 10.09
N TYR A 96 0.83 2.47 9.39
CA TYR A 96 0.56 3.84 8.96
C TYR A 96 0.26 3.94 7.47
N ASP A 97 -0.22 2.85 6.85
CA ASP A 97 -0.60 2.85 5.43
C ASP A 97 -1.64 3.94 5.15
N ALA A 98 -1.26 4.93 4.32
CA ALA A 98 -2.07 6.10 4.02
C ALA A 98 -3.38 5.76 3.29
N VAL A 99 -3.46 4.62 2.62
CA VAL A 99 -4.69 4.16 1.96
C VAL A 99 -5.79 3.90 2.98
N TYR A 100 -5.42 3.42 4.17
CA TYR A 100 -6.37 3.01 5.21
C TYR A 100 -6.39 3.92 6.43
N LYS A 101 -5.28 4.57 6.79
CA LYS A 101 -5.18 5.50 7.96
C LYS A 101 -5.92 4.98 9.20
N SER A 102 -6.91 5.72 9.67
CA SER A 102 -7.72 5.37 10.84
C SER A 102 -8.57 4.10 10.66
N TRP A 103 -8.70 3.59 9.44
CA TRP A 103 -9.47 2.39 9.11
C TRP A 103 -8.62 1.11 9.12
N ILE A 104 -7.30 1.21 9.31
CA ILE A 104 -6.37 0.07 9.25
C ILE A 104 -6.75 -1.06 10.22
N ALA A 105 -7.27 -0.74 11.39
CA ALA A 105 -7.71 -1.72 12.39
C ALA A 105 -8.89 -2.58 11.92
N GLN A 106 -9.67 -2.11 10.94
CA GLN A 106 -10.84 -2.82 10.42
C GLN A 106 -10.48 -3.87 9.37
N LEU A 107 -9.25 -3.83 8.82
CA LEU A 107 -8.84 -4.73 7.75
C LEU A 107 -8.92 -6.21 8.15
N ALA A 108 -8.51 -6.57 9.36
CA ALA A 108 -8.54 -7.97 9.80
C ALA A 108 -9.96 -8.55 9.74
N SER A 109 -10.95 -7.80 10.24
CA SER A 109 -12.36 -8.17 10.17
C SER A 109 -12.87 -8.22 8.74
N ALA A 110 -12.51 -7.22 7.92
CA ALA A 110 -12.92 -7.16 6.51
C ALA A 110 -12.39 -8.35 5.69
N TYR A 111 -11.12 -8.74 5.92
CA TYR A 111 -10.54 -9.94 5.30
C TYR A 111 -11.22 -11.22 5.75
N GLY A 112 -11.49 -11.36 7.07
CA GLY A 112 -12.18 -12.52 7.62
C GLY A 112 -13.59 -12.70 7.06
N LEU A 113 -14.30 -11.59 6.80
CA LEU A 113 -15.63 -11.61 6.16
C LEU A 113 -15.55 -11.90 4.66
N ALA A 114 -14.49 -11.43 3.98
CA ALA A 114 -14.36 -11.53 2.54
C ALA A 114 -13.81 -12.88 2.06
N SER A 115 -12.99 -13.55 2.86
CA SER A 115 -12.30 -14.78 2.44
C SER A 115 -12.48 -15.92 3.45
N PRO A 116 -13.10 -17.04 3.04
CA PRO A 116 -13.15 -18.26 3.87
C PRO A 116 -11.77 -18.84 4.17
N SER A 117 -10.79 -18.55 3.32
CA SER A 117 -9.42 -19.07 3.42
C SER A 117 -8.46 -18.08 4.11
N PHE A 118 -8.96 -17.01 4.73
CA PHE A 118 -8.13 -16.02 5.42
C PHE A 118 -7.44 -16.62 6.65
N LYS A 119 -6.12 -16.42 6.74
CA LYS A 119 -5.26 -16.98 7.81
C LYS A 119 -4.79 -15.91 8.80
N GLY A 120 -4.68 -14.67 8.36
CA GLY A 120 -4.27 -13.60 9.26
C GLY A 120 -3.77 -12.34 8.55
N LEU A 121 -3.76 -11.25 9.30
CA LEU A 121 -3.22 -9.96 8.91
C LEU A 121 -2.07 -9.60 9.85
N THR A 122 -0.93 -9.24 9.27
CA THR A 122 0.22 -8.70 9.99
C THR A 122 0.30 -7.21 9.73
N LEU A 123 0.31 -6.42 10.80
CA LEU A 123 0.59 -4.99 10.75
C LEU A 123 2.03 -4.74 11.21
N ILE A 124 2.82 -4.11 10.34
CA ILE A 124 4.22 -3.78 10.61
C ILE A 124 4.31 -2.34 11.11
N GLU A 125 4.85 -2.17 12.30
CA GLU A 125 5.02 -0.87 12.94
C GLU A 125 6.03 0.00 12.17
N ASN A 126 5.90 1.31 12.28
CA ASN A 126 6.77 2.31 11.64
C ASN A 126 6.89 2.14 10.12
N ALA A 127 5.81 1.71 9.47
CA ALA A 127 5.75 1.54 8.03
C ALA A 127 4.44 2.08 7.44
N GLY A 128 4.54 2.70 6.28
CA GLY A 128 3.44 3.14 5.42
C GLY A 128 3.08 2.08 4.37
N HIS A 129 2.71 2.55 3.18
CA HIS A 129 2.24 1.71 2.08
C HIS A 129 3.37 0.84 1.47
N TRP A 130 4.60 1.34 1.40
CA TRP A 130 5.77 0.59 0.94
C TRP A 130 6.43 -0.14 2.11
N VAL A 131 5.68 -0.99 2.78
CA VAL A 131 6.10 -1.70 4.00
C VAL A 131 7.42 -2.47 3.83
N GLN A 132 7.62 -3.11 2.68
CA GLN A 132 8.83 -3.85 2.35
C GLN A 132 10.06 -2.96 2.17
N PHE A 133 9.87 -1.69 1.81
CA PHE A 133 10.94 -0.71 1.68
C PHE A 133 11.31 -0.10 3.03
N GLU A 134 10.29 0.24 3.84
CA GLU A 134 10.53 0.92 5.12
C GLU A 134 11.04 -0.02 6.22
N GLN A 135 10.52 -1.26 6.26
CA GLN A 135 10.83 -2.23 7.32
C GLN A 135 11.12 -3.61 6.70
N PRO A 136 12.22 -3.77 5.93
CA PRO A 136 12.49 -4.99 5.18
C PRO A 136 12.65 -6.23 6.06
N GLU A 137 13.30 -6.13 7.23
CA GLU A 137 13.51 -7.25 8.14
C GLU A 137 12.18 -7.74 8.73
N ALA A 138 11.35 -6.82 9.22
CA ALA A 138 10.03 -7.14 9.77
C ALA A 138 9.09 -7.68 8.67
N PHE A 139 9.19 -7.12 7.46
CA PHE A 139 8.44 -7.62 6.30
C PHE A 139 8.85 -9.06 5.95
N HIS A 140 10.13 -9.39 5.88
CA HIS A 140 10.60 -10.74 5.61
C HIS A 140 10.17 -11.72 6.71
N ALA A 141 10.27 -11.31 7.98
CA ALA A 141 9.81 -12.13 9.11
C ALA A 141 8.32 -12.46 9.05
N ALA A 142 7.49 -11.56 8.48
CA ALA A 142 6.07 -11.79 8.26
C ALA A 142 5.78 -12.61 6.99
N LEU A 143 6.54 -12.38 5.92
CA LEU A 143 6.32 -12.98 4.61
C LEU A 143 6.69 -14.47 4.59
N LEU A 144 7.87 -14.85 5.11
CA LEU A 144 8.38 -16.22 4.99
C LEU A 144 7.46 -17.27 5.61
N PRO A 145 6.91 -17.10 6.84
CA PRO A 145 5.94 -18.05 7.39
C PRO A 145 4.62 -18.10 6.60
N ALA A 146 4.18 -16.98 6.01
CA ALA A 146 2.97 -16.94 5.20
C ALA A 146 3.10 -17.69 3.86
N LEU A 147 4.33 -17.83 3.34
CA LEU A 147 4.62 -18.59 2.12
C LEU A 147 4.78 -20.10 2.39
N ALA A 148 5.03 -20.50 3.63
CA ALA A 148 5.28 -21.90 4.02
C ALA A 148 3.99 -22.68 4.32
N GLN A 149 2.81 -22.05 4.21
CA GLN A 149 1.50 -22.64 4.53
C GLN A 149 0.72 -23.12 3.30
#